data_0d3bea44441738653fa26807637344d3
#
_entry.id   0d3bea44441738653fa26807637344d3
#
_cell.length_a   1.000
_cell.length_b   1.000
_cell.length_c   1.000
_cell.angle_alpha   90.00
_cell.angle_beta   90.00
_cell.angle_gamma   90.00
#
_symmetry.space_group_name_H-M   'P 1'
#
loop_
_entity.id
_entity.type
_entity.pdbx_description
1 polymer ?
#
loop_
_entity_poly.entity_id
_entity_poly.type
_entity_poly.pdbx_seq_one_letter_code
_entity_poly.pdbx_strand_id
1 'polypeptide(L)'
;QERMEMITKTTAHLPNIRVDSWSGLLVDYCKSNDIQSIVKGLRAVTDFDYELQMAQVNLQASGVETMFMATAPAHSFLSSSLVKELAHYGGDVSSMVPKIVNEALKARVAESGN
;
A
#
# COMPACT_ATOMS: atom_id res chain seq x y z
N GLN A 1 -8.26 10.00 3.84
CA GLN A 1 -7.84 10.71 5.07
C GLN A 1 -7.47 9.71 6.18
N GLU A 2 -8.38 8.82 6.52
CA GLU A 2 -8.16 7.80 7.55
C GLU A 2 -6.95 6.91 7.26
N ARG A 3 -6.76 6.49 6.00
CA ARG A 3 -5.59 5.71 5.59
C ARG A 3 -4.29 6.47 5.78
N MET A 4 -4.27 7.76 5.46
CA MET A 4 -3.09 8.60 5.66
C MET A 4 -2.72 8.70 7.13
N GLU A 5 -3.72 8.85 7.99
CA GLU A 5 -3.49 8.92 9.44
C GLU A 5 -2.91 7.63 9.99
N MET A 6 -3.42 6.48 9.54
CA MET A 6 -2.90 5.17 9.96
C MET A 6 -1.46 4.96 9.50
N ILE A 7 -1.14 5.32 8.26
CA ILE A 7 0.22 5.21 7.74
C ILE A 7 1.16 6.13 8.50
N THR A 8 0.74 7.36 8.73
CA THR A 8 1.55 8.35 9.48
C THR A 8 1.89 7.85 10.86
N LYS A 9 0.90 7.31 11.58
CA LYS A 9 1.13 6.77 12.93
C LYS A 9 2.00 5.53 12.92
N THR A 10 1.79 4.63 11.95
CA THR A 10 2.56 3.39 11.83
C THR A 10 4.03 3.66 11.51
N THR A 11 4.32 4.73 10.77
CA THR A 11 5.68 5.09 10.35
C THR A 11 6.29 6.23 11.18
N ALA A 12 5.67 6.63 12.28
CA ALA A 12 6.11 7.78 13.08
C ALA A 12 7.55 7.65 13.63
N HIS A 13 8.03 6.41 13.80
CA HIS A 13 9.40 6.13 14.25
C HIS A 13 10.45 6.31 13.15
N LEU A 14 10.02 6.55 11.90
CA LEU A 14 10.91 6.71 10.75
C LEU A 14 10.91 8.19 10.32
N PRO A 15 12.01 8.94 10.58
CA PRO A 15 12.01 10.39 10.34
C PRO A 15 12.09 10.77 8.87
N ASN A 16 12.43 9.82 7.99
CA ASN A 16 12.60 10.05 6.55
C ASN A 16 11.38 9.67 5.71
N ILE A 17 10.22 9.48 6.34
CA ILE A 17 8.98 9.13 5.66
C ILE A 17 8.06 10.33 5.60
N ARG A 18 7.54 10.62 4.41
CA ARG A 18 6.47 11.59 4.20
C ARG A 18 5.27 10.85 3.60
N VAL A 19 4.11 11.02 4.20
CA VAL A 19 2.86 10.42 3.71
C VAL A 19 2.10 11.49 2.93
N ASP A 20 1.66 11.12 1.73
CA ASP A 20 0.96 12.05 0.87
C ASP A 20 -0.17 11.34 0.13
N SER A 21 -1.05 12.11 -0.50
CA SER A 21 -2.06 11.57 -1.40
C SER A 21 -2.06 12.36 -2.69
N TRP A 22 -2.44 11.69 -3.78
CA TRP A 22 -2.42 12.28 -5.10
C TRP A 22 -3.60 11.78 -5.92
N SER A 23 -4.18 12.69 -6.69
CA SER A 23 -5.20 12.35 -7.67
C SER A 23 -4.63 12.62 -9.06
N GLY A 24 -4.58 11.59 -9.90
CA GLY A 24 -4.01 11.68 -11.24
C GLY A 24 -2.92 10.65 -11.47
N LEU A 25 -2.08 10.89 -12.47
CA LEU A 25 -0.99 9.96 -12.79
C LEU A 25 0.14 10.05 -11.75
N LEU A 26 0.61 8.89 -11.32
CA LEU A 26 1.71 8.82 -10.35
C LEU A 26 2.97 9.51 -10.86
N VAL A 27 3.26 9.41 -12.17
CA VAL A 27 4.45 10.07 -12.74
C VAL A 27 4.36 11.59 -12.68
N ASP A 28 3.17 12.15 -12.71
CA ASP A 28 2.99 13.60 -12.55
C ASP A 28 3.33 14.03 -11.12
N TYR A 29 2.94 13.24 -10.15
CA TYR A 29 3.34 13.44 -8.77
C TYR A 29 4.86 13.37 -8.62
N CYS A 30 5.48 12.36 -9.23
CA CYS A 30 6.93 12.20 -9.18
C CYS A 30 7.66 13.41 -9.77
N LYS A 31 7.19 13.90 -10.91
CA LYS A 31 7.77 15.09 -11.54
C LYS A 31 7.62 16.33 -10.66
N SER A 32 6.43 16.53 -10.09
CA SER A 32 6.12 17.69 -9.25
C SER A 32 6.94 17.71 -7.97
N ASN A 33 7.39 16.56 -7.50
CA ASN A 33 8.13 16.41 -6.24
C ASN A 33 9.59 15.98 -6.44
N ASP A 34 10.10 16.04 -7.66
CA ASP A 34 11.49 15.70 -7.98
C ASP A 34 11.85 14.27 -7.59
N ILE A 35 10.92 13.34 -7.76
CA ILE A 35 11.10 11.93 -7.45
C ILE A 35 11.58 11.22 -8.71
N GLN A 36 12.69 10.51 -8.61
CA GLN A 36 13.33 9.85 -9.74
C GLN A 36 13.09 8.34 -9.79
N SER A 37 12.64 7.75 -8.69
CA SER A 37 12.45 6.31 -8.59
C SER A 37 11.18 5.98 -7.80
N ILE A 38 10.53 4.90 -8.23
CA ILE A 38 9.37 4.30 -7.54
C ILE A 38 9.82 2.95 -7.04
N VAL A 39 9.54 2.64 -5.76
CA VAL A 39 9.78 1.31 -5.21
C VAL A 39 8.44 0.61 -5.05
N LYS A 40 8.33 -0.59 -5.59
CA LYS A 40 7.13 -1.42 -5.50
C LYS A 40 7.44 -2.78 -4.91
N GLY A 41 6.63 -3.21 -3.96
CA GLY A 41 6.72 -4.58 -3.44
C GLY A 41 6.03 -5.56 -4.38
N LEU A 42 6.65 -6.72 -4.58
CA LEU A 42 6.05 -7.84 -5.31
C LEU A 42 5.56 -8.87 -4.31
N ARG A 43 4.27 -9.19 -4.38
CA ARG A 43 3.61 -10.22 -3.58
C ARG A 43 3.17 -11.36 -4.49
N ALA A 44 2.81 -12.50 -3.91
CA ALA A 44 2.29 -13.63 -4.70
C ALA A 44 1.05 -13.26 -5.50
N VAL A 45 0.26 -12.28 -5.02
CA VAL A 45 -0.97 -11.83 -5.68
C VAL A 45 -0.73 -10.71 -6.69
N THR A 46 0.50 -10.24 -6.85
CA THR A 46 0.83 -9.15 -7.77
C THR A 46 0.84 -9.67 -9.22
N ASP A 47 0.20 -8.93 -10.12
CA ASP A 47 0.35 -9.17 -11.56
C ASP A 47 1.64 -8.50 -12.04
N PHE A 48 2.73 -9.27 -12.07
CA PHE A 48 4.04 -8.75 -12.43
C PHE A 48 4.10 -8.28 -13.89
N ASP A 49 3.44 -8.95 -14.81
CA ASP A 49 3.45 -8.56 -16.23
C ASP A 49 2.85 -7.16 -16.40
N TYR A 50 1.74 -6.89 -15.75
CA TYR A 50 1.14 -5.56 -15.74
C TYR A 50 2.04 -4.53 -15.09
N GLU A 51 2.63 -4.85 -13.94
CA GLU A 51 3.54 -3.93 -13.22
C GLU A 51 4.77 -3.61 -14.05
N LEU A 52 5.32 -4.61 -14.77
CA LEU A 52 6.47 -4.39 -15.64
C LEU A 52 6.12 -3.47 -16.81
N GLN A 53 4.96 -3.67 -17.44
CA GLN A 53 4.49 -2.80 -18.53
C GLN A 53 4.38 -1.34 -18.04
N MET A 54 3.78 -1.13 -16.88
CA MET A 54 3.63 0.20 -16.30
C MET A 54 5.00 0.83 -15.99
N ALA A 55 5.93 0.04 -15.47
CA ALA A 55 7.29 0.52 -15.19
C ALA A 55 7.99 1.00 -16.48
N GLN A 56 7.85 0.25 -17.56
CA GLN A 56 8.45 0.59 -18.85
C GLN A 56 7.80 1.84 -19.45
N VAL A 57 6.49 1.96 -19.39
CA VAL A 57 5.76 3.14 -19.87
C VAL A 57 6.18 4.38 -19.05
N ASN A 58 6.25 4.25 -17.75
CA ASN A 58 6.64 5.35 -16.87
C ASN A 58 8.08 5.82 -17.15
N LEU A 59 8.99 4.88 -17.37
CA LEU A 59 10.37 5.21 -17.69
C LEU A 59 10.47 5.96 -19.03
N GLN A 60 9.78 5.45 -20.04
CA GLN A 60 9.80 6.06 -21.38
C GLN A 60 9.14 7.44 -21.38
N ALA A 61 8.02 7.59 -20.69
CA ALA A 61 7.25 8.84 -20.70
C ALA A 61 7.84 9.94 -19.82
N SER A 62 8.52 9.57 -18.73
CA SER A 62 8.91 10.56 -17.70
C SER A 62 10.32 10.39 -17.16
N GLY A 63 11.04 9.34 -17.53
CA GLY A 63 12.35 9.05 -16.97
C GLY A 63 12.35 8.53 -15.55
N VAL A 64 11.17 8.25 -14.98
CA VAL A 64 11.04 7.70 -13.62
C VAL A 64 11.23 6.20 -13.67
N GLU A 65 12.21 5.69 -12.95
CA GLU A 65 12.50 4.26 -12.86
C GLU A 65 11.69 3.60 -11.76
N THR A 66 11.35 2.32 -11.94
CA THR A 66 10.67 1.52 -10.93
C THR A 66 11.59 0.38 -10.49
N MET A 67 11.76 0.26 -9.17
CA MET A 67 12.49 -0.85 -8.57
C MET A 67 11.50 -1.78 -7.89
N PHE A 68 11.61 -3.08 -8.18
CA PHE A 68 10.76 -4.10 -7.59
C PHE A 68 11.50 -4.82 -6.47
N MET A 69 10.82 -5.02 -5.35
CA MET A 69 11.35 -5.76 -4.22
C MET A 69 10.38 -6.86 -3.83
N ALA A 70 10.89 -8.07 -3.65
CA ALA A 70 10.07 -9.16 -3.13
C ALA A 70 9.65 -8.84 -1.69
N THR A 71 8.37 -9.04 -1.39
CA THR A 71 7.87 -8.87 -0.03
C THR A 71 8.31 -10.04 0.86
N ALA A 72 8.32 -9.83 2.17
CA ALA A 72 8.61 -10.89 3.12
C ALA A 72 7.62 -12.05 2.92
N PRO A 73 8.09 -13.33 3.00
CA PRO A 73 7.20 -14.48 2.79
C PRO A 73 5.94 -14.45 3.66
N ALA A 74 6.05 -13.98 4.89
CA ALA A 74 4.93 -13.87 5.82
C ALA A 74 3.81 -12.95 5.33
N HIS A 75 4.11 -12.01 4.44
CA HIS A 75 3.16 -11.03 3.92
C HIS A 75 2.87 -11.19 2.43
N SER A 76 3.47 -12.19 1.78
CA SER A 76 3.40 -12.35 0.33
C SER A 76 1.99 -12.59 -0.20
N PHE A 77 1.15 -13.26 0.58
CA PHE A 77 -0.22 -13.58 0.20
C PHE A 77 -1.26 -12.58 0.71
N LEU A 78 -0.83 -11.53 1.40
CA LEU A 78 -1.76 -10.55 1.94
C LEU A 78 -2.22 -9.57 0.87
N SER A 79 -3.50 -9.21 0.97
CA SER A 79 -4.07 -8.10 0.21
C SER A 79 -5.08 -7.40 1.11
N SER A 80 -5.37 -6.14 0.81
CA SER A 80 -6.37 -5.41 1.57
C SER A 80 -7.74 -6.05 1.45
N SER A 81 -8.07 -6.61 0.29
CA SER A 81 -9.33 -7.31 0.05
C SER A 81 -9.47 -8.53 0.95
N LEU A 82 -8.42 -9.36 1.03
CA LEU A 82 -8.41 -10.54 1.88
C LEU A 82 -8.56 -10.18 3.35
N VAL A 83 -7.80 -9.18 3.82
CA VAL A 83 -7.86 -8.73 5.22
C VAL A 83 -9.26 -8.21 5.57
N LYS A 84 -9.84 -7.39 4.70
CA LYS A 84 -11.19 -6.86 4.91
C LYS A 84 -12.25 -7.97 4.94
N GLU A 85 -12.13 -8.96 4.07
CA GLU A 85 -13.04 -10.10 4.03
C GLU A 85 -12.97 -10.90 5.32
N LEU A 86 -11.75 -11.24 5.76
CA LEU A 86 -11.58 -11.98 7.02
C LEU A 86 -12.14 -11.20 8.21
N ALA A 87 -11.86 -9.91 8.29
CA ALA A 87 -12.37 -9.06 9.37
C ALA A 87 -13.90 -8.98 9.35
N HIS A 88 -14.50 -8.88 8.16
CA HIS A 88 -15.95 -8.80 7.99
C HIS A 88 -16.65 -10.04 8.56
N TYR A 89 -16.05 -11.22 8.41
CA TYR A 89 -16.60 -12.47 8.92
C TYR A 89 -16.09 -12.85 10.33
N GLY A 90 -15.50 -11.90 11.03
CA GLY A 90 -15.08 -12.11 12.42
C GLY A 90 -13.74 -12.81 12.60
N GLY A 91 -12.98 -12.97 11.52
CA GLY A 91 -11.65 -13.57 11.60
C GLY A 91 -10.64 -12.64 12.29
N ASP A 92 -9.62 -13.25 12.89
CA ASP A 92 -8.55 -12.53 13.56
C ASP A 92 -7.47 -12.13 12.54
N VAL A 93 -7.31 -10.84 12.31
CA VAL A 93 -6.29 -10.30 11.41
C VAL A 93 -5.15 -9.60 12.15
N SER A 94 -5.05 -9.75 13.46
CA SER A 94 -4.06 -9.04 14.28
C SER A 94 -2.61 -9.33 13.91
N SER A 95 -2.32 -10.52 13.36
CA SER A 95 -0.98 -10.87 12.88
C SER A 95 -0.67 -10.36 11.48
N MET A 96 -1.66 -9.82 10.78
CA MET A 96 -1.55 -9.44 9.36
C MET A 96 -1.39 -7.94 9.17
N VAL A 97 -1.79 -7.15 10.16
CA VAL A 97 -1.84 -5.69 10.06
C VAL A 97 -1.32 -5.05 11.35
N PRO A 98 -0.88 -3.79 11.30
CA PRO A 98 -0.54 -3.04 12.51
C PRO A 98 -1.74 -2.91 13.46
N LYS A 99 -1.47 -2.76 14.74
CA LYS A 99 -2.50 -2.66 15.79
C LYS A 99 -3.55 -1.59 15.48
N ILE A 100 -3.12 -0.42 15.04
CA ILE A 100 -4.03 0.68 14.70
C ILE A 100 -4.99 0.32 13.57
N VAL A 101 -4.50 -0.43 12.58
CA VAL A 101 -5.34 -0.90 11.46
C VAL A 101 -6.34 -1.95 11.93
N ASN A 102 -5.91 -2.88 12.78
CA ASN A 102 -6.80 -3.90 13.35
C ASN A 102 -7.94 -3.26 14.15
N GLU A 103 -7.63 -2.27 14.96
CA GLU A 103 -8.63 -1.53 15.74
C GLU A 103 -9.63 -0.79 14.83
N ALA A 104 -9.12 -0.15 13.77
CA ALA A 104 -9.98 0.56 12.81
C ALA A 104 -10.89 -0.40 12.05
N LEU A 105 -10.40 -1.59 11.69
CA LEU A 105 -11.20 -2.62 11.02
C LEU A 105 -12.32 -3.13 11.93
N LYS A 106 -12.01 -3.41 13.19
CA LYS A 106 -13.01 -3.84 14.16
C LYS A 106 -14.11 -2.81 14.34
N ALA A 107 -13.74 -1.54 14.46
CA ALA A 107 -14.69 -0.44 14.57
C ALA A 107 -15.58 -0.34 13.33
N ARG A 108 -15.01 -0.47 12.14
CA ARG A 108 -15.75 -0.40 10.88
C ARG A 108 -16.71 -1.57 10.71
N VAL A 109 -16.30 -2.78 11.09
CA VAL A 109 -17.14 -3.96 11.05
C VAL A 109 -18.31 -3.82 12.03
N ALA A 110 -18.08 -3.31 13.23
CA ALA A 110 -19.12 -3.06 14.22
C ALA A 110 -20.16 -2.06 13.70
N GLU A 111 -19.75 -1.04 12.98
CA GLU A 111 -20.66 -0.06 12.37
C GLU A 111 -21.55 -0.68 11.28
N SER A 112 -20.98 -1.59 10.47
CA SER A 112 -21.68 -2.18 9.31
C SER A 112 -22.33 -3.51 9.60
N GLY A 113 -22.02 -4.13 10.74
CA GLY A 113 -22.45 -5.48 11.11
C GLY A 113 -23.87 -5.57 11.67
N ASN A 114 -24.62 -4.52 11.67
CA ASN A 114 -25.99 -4.49 12.22
C ASN A 114 -27.04 -4.58 11.12
#